data_857f40559bd1fe4386d497db9c369287
#
_entry.id   857f40559bd1fe4386d497db9c369287
#
_cell.length_a   1.000
_cell.length_b   1.000
_cell.length_c   1.000
_cell.angle_alpha   90.00
_cell.angle_beta   90.00
_cell.angle_gamma   90.00
#
_symmetry.space_group_name_H-M   'P 1'
#
loop_
_entity.id
_entity.type
_entity.pdbx_description
1 polymer ?
#
loop_
_entity_poly.entity_id
_entity_poly.type
_entity_poly.pdbx_seq_one_letter_code
_entity_poly.pdbx_strand_id
1 'polypeptide(L)'
;MNALFDLEGQVAAVIGGTGVLGGVICQGLADAGASVAVLGRSRERGEARAAAINVGGGRSAGFVVDATIPESVESARREVEGSLGPVDILINAPGVNSSTLFFDIYLAEWHAILDANLTSVFVACQVFARGMVDRGKGGSIINISSASSGPPLSRVLTYSVAKAGLNNLTQYLARELAPHGIRVNAIAPGFFPAEQNRALLSEDRIKAIIGHTPARRLGEARELVGTAIWLASGRASGFVTGAIVRVDGGFTAMTI
;
A
#
# COMPACT_ATOMS: atom_id res chain seq x y z
N MET A 1 -7.55 22.02 7.47
CA MET A 1 -7.70 21.12 6.30
C MET A 1 -9.16 21.13 5.86
N ASN A 2 -9.50 20.88 4.58
CA ASN A 2 -10.90 20.76 4.16
C ASN A 2 -11.53 19.54 4.88
N ALA A 3 -12.71 19.70 5.51
CA ALA A 3 -13.39 18.67 6.28
C ALA A 3 -13.61 17.33 5.54
N LEU A 4 -13.59 17.35 4.19
CA LEU A 4 -13.70 16.15 3.37
C LEU A 4 -12.46 15.23 3.48
N PHE A 5 -11.28 15.79 3.73
CA PHE A 5 -10.01 15.07 3.75
C PHE A 5 -9.40 14.99 5.15
N ASP A 6 -10.16 15.41 6.15
CA ASP A 6 -9.77 15.36 7.55
C ASP A 6 -9.90 13.93 8.09
N LEU A 7 -8.79 13.42 8.64
CA LEU A 7 -8.69 12.09 9.25
C LEU A 7 -8.51 12.16 10.78
N GLU A 8 -8.80 13.32 11.39
CA GLU A 8 -8.68 13.49 12.83
C GLU A 8 -9.52 12.44 13.58
N GLY A 9 -8.92 11.85 14.61
CA GLY A 9 -9.52 10.81 15.43
C GLY A 9 -9.50 9.41 14.80
N GLN A 10 -8.99 9.23 13.57
CA GLN A 10 -8.84 7.92 12.94
C GLN A 10 -7.45 7.34 13.17
N VAL A 11 -7.38 6.01 13.21
CA VAL A 11 -6.12 5.25 13.30
C VAL A 11 -5.84 4.56 11.98
N ALA A 12 -4.67 4.85 11.40
CA ALA A 12 -4.20 4.24 10.17
C ALA A 12 -3.04 3.26 10.44
N ALA A 13 -3.20 2.01 10.06
CA ALA A 13 -2.15 1.00 10.07
C ALA A 13 -1.55 0.85 8.66
N VAL A 14 -0.22 1.05 8.52
CA VAL A 14 0.47 1.01 7.23
C VAL A 14 1.50 -0.11 7.23
N ILE A 15 1.16 -1.26 6.66
CA ILE A 15 2.10 -2.37 6.42
C ILE A 15 3.02 -1.98 5.27
N GLY A 16 4.32 -2.11 5.48
CA GLY A 16 5.33 -1.58 4.56
C GLY A 16 5.60 -0.08 4.77
N GLY A 17 5.14 0.52 5.88
CA GLY A 17 5.35 1.91 6.25
C GLY A 17 6.82 2.30 6.44
N THR A 18 7.71 1.33 6.62
CA THR A 18 9.17 1.54 6.66
C THR A 18 9.81 1.71 5.27
N GLY A 19 9.08 1.44 4.19
CA GLY A 19 9.52 1.61 2.81
C GLY A 19 9.40 3.05 2.31
N VAL A 20 9.84 3.30 1.07
CA VAL A 20 9.80 4.64 0.48
C VAL A 20 8.37 5.12 0.29
N LEU A 21 7.55 4.40 -0.47
CA LEU A 21 6.17 4.80 -0.76
C LEU A 21 5.29 4.75 0.48
N GLY A 22 5.38 3.65 1.25
CA GLY A 22 4.62 3.50 2.51
C GLY A 22 4.98 4.58 3.52
N GLY A 23 6.26 4.96 3.62
CA GLY A 23 6.70 6.00 4.53
C GLY A 23 6.18 7.40 4.19
N VAL A 24 6.12 7.74 2.90
CA VAL A 24 5.53 9.02 2.46
C VAL A 24 4.01 9.03 2.68
N ILE A 25 3.35 7.89 2.49
CA ILE A 25 1.92 7.74 2.80
C ILE A 25 1.68 7.89 4.31
N CYS A 26 2.52 7.29 5.18
CA CYS A 26 2.45 7.49 6.63
C CYS A 26 2.48 8.97 7.01
N GLN A 27 3.44 9.73 6.47
CA GLN A 27 3.55 11.16 6.72
C GLN A 27 2.27 11.89 6.27
N GLY A 28 1.80 11.65 5.03
CA GLY A 28 0.61 12.31 4.52
C GLY A 28 -0.67 12.02 5.31
N LEU A 29 -0.84 10.80 5.81
CA LEU A 29 -1.98 10.44 6.66
C LEU A 29 -1.90 11.16 8.03
N ALA A 30 -0.70 11.28 8.60
CA ALA A 30 -0.48 12.02 9.83
C ALA A 30 -0.74 13.53 9.62
N ASP A 31 -0.27 14.11 8.52
CA ASP A 31 -0.53 15.51 8.14
C ASP A 31 -2.03 15.77 7.94
N ALA A 32 -2.79 14.73 7.57
CA ALA A 32 -4.25 14.75 7.47
C ALA A 32 -4.97 14.52 8.82
N GLY A 33 -4.25 14.36 9.93
CA GLY A 33 -4.80 14.23 11.28
C GLY A 33 -4.91 12.81 11.82
N ALA A 34 -4.58 11.77 11.05
CA ALA A 34 -4.64 10.39 11.53
C ALA A 34 -3.52 10.07 12.54
N SER A 35 -3.82 9.22 13.52
CA SER A 35 -2.79 8.51 14.29
C SER A 35 -2.25 7.35 13.44
N VAL A 36 -0.92 7.27 13.26
CA VAL A 36 -0.33 6.35 12.27
C VAL A 36 0.51 5.25 12.93
N ALA A 37 0.12 3.99 12.71
CA ALA A 37 0.95 2.83 13.01
C ALA A 37 1.86 2.52 11.81
N VAL A 38 3.18 2.68 11.99
CA VAL A 38 4.20 2.35 11.00
C VAL A 38 4.62 0.91 11.18
N LEU A 39 4.15 0.02 10.30
CA LEU A 39 4.37 -1.43 10.39
C LEU A 39 5.42 -1.90 9.38
N GLY A 40 6.36 -2.73 9.86
CA GLY A 40 7.39 -3.34 9.03
C GLY A 40 8.28 -4.30 9.81
N ARG A 41 9.18 -5.01 9.11
CA ARG A 41 10.07 -6.02 9.74
C ARG A 41 11.19 -5.42 10.59
N SER A 42 11.60 -4.18 10.33
CA SER A 42 12.68 -3.52 11.09
C SER A 42 12.08 -2.58 12.13
N ARG A 43 12.29 -2.90 13.40
CA ARG A 43 11.92 -2.05 14.56
C ARG A 43 12.55 -0.68 14.43
N GLU A 44 13.87 -0.62 14.22
CA GLU A 44 14.64 0.63 14.12
C GLU A 44 14.05 1.58 13.05
N ARG A 45 13.79 1.07 11.84
CA ARG A 45 13.22 1.88 10.76
C ARG A 45 11.79 2.33 11.06
N GLY A 46 11.00 1.49 11.73
CA GLY A 46 9.64 1.82 12.16
C GLY A 46 9.65 2.96 13.19
N GLU A 47 10.48 2.83 14.23
CA GLU A 47 10.63 3.83 15.28
C GLU A 47 11.20 5.16 14.75
N ALA A 48 12.22 5.11 13.88
CA ALA A 48 12.79 6.30 13.26
C ALA A 48 11.75 7.05 12.40
N ARG A 49 10.92 6.32 11.64
CA ARG A 49 9.84 6.93 10.85
C ARG A 49 8.77 7.55 11.74
N ALA A 50 8.36 6.85 12.79
CA ALA A 50 7.38 7.36 13.74
C ALA A 50 7.90 8.61 14.46
N ALA A 51 9.16 8.60 14.90
CA ALA A 51 9.79 9.77 15.52
C ALA A 51 9.79 11.00 14.60
N ALA A 52 10.11 10.81 13.30
CA ALA A 52 10.08 11.90 12.34
C ALA A 52 8.66 12.50 12.17
N ILE A 53 7.62 11.66 12.12
CA ILE A 53 6.22 12.10 12.07
C ILE A 53 5.85 12.89 13.33
N ASN A 54 6.23 12.40 14.51
CA ASN A 54 5.92 13.03 15.79
C ASN A 54 6.61 14.39 15.97
N VAL A 55 7.85 14.54 15.48
CA VAL A 55 8.54 15.85 15.44
C VAL A 55 7.79 16.86 14.58
N GLY A 56 7.14 16.41 13.50
CA GLY A 56 6.28 17.22 12.64
C GLY A 56 4.90 17.56 13.26
N GLY A 57 4.62 17.12 14.49
CA GLY A 57 3.36 17.38 15.20
C GLY A 57 2.29 16.30 14.97
N GLY A 58 2.59 15.23 14.24
CA GLY A 58 1.71 14.07 14.08
C GLY A 58 1.72 13.15 15.32
N ARG A 59 0.83 12.14 15.33
CA ARG A 59 0.81 11.06 16.32
C ARG A 59 1.11 9.73 15.65
N SER A 60 2.23 9.09 15.97
CA SER A 60 2.60 7.81 15.38
C SER A 60 3.44 6.93 16.30
N ALA A 61 3.44 5.61 16.00
CA ALA A 61 4.29 4.62 16.65
C ALA A 61 4.74 3.56 15.64
N GLY A 62 5.94 3.00 15.87
CA GLY A 62 6.50 1.92 15.08
C GLY A 62 6.17 0.55 15.67
N PHE A 63 5.78 -0.41 14.82
CA PHE A 63 5.47 -1.79 15.22
C PHE A 63 6.15 -2.79 14.29
N VAL A 64 6.59 -3.91 14.87
CA VAL A 64 7.21 -4.99 14.09
C VAL A 64 6.13 -5.93 13.57
N VAL A 65 6.20 -6.24 12.27
CA VAL A 65 5.33 -7.24 11.65
C VAL A 65 6.06 -7.97 10.53
N ASP A 66 5.95 -9.28 10.51
CA ASP A 66 6.11 -10.08 9.29
C ASP A 66 4.71 -10.39 8.75
N ALA A 67 4.33 -9.71 7.68
CA ALA A 67 3.00 -9.83 7.12
C ALA A 67 2.72 -11.17 6.42
N THR A 68 3.74 -12.02 6.25
CA THR A 68 3.58 -13.39 5.73
C THR A 68 3.19 -14.39 6.82
N ILE A 69 3.24 -13.98 8.10
CA ILE A 69 2.95 -14.82 9.28
C ILE A 69 1.67 -14.32 9.96
N PRO A 70 0.56 -15.09 9.90
CA PRO A 70 -0.73 -14.65 10.46
C PRO A 70 -0.67 -14.22 11.93
N GLU A 71 0.06 -14.99 12.76
CA GLU A 71 0.21 -14.72 14.19
C GLU A 71 0.96 -13.40 14.45
N SER A 72 1.94 -13.07 13.59
CA SER A 72 2.66 -11.79 13.65
C SER A 72 1.74 -10.61 13.32
N VAL A 73 0.86 -10.77 12.33
CA VAL A 73 -0.11 -9.74 11.94
C VAL A 73 -1.14 -9.53 13.06
N GLU A 74 -1.62 -10.62 13.66
CA GLU A 74 -2.59 -10.56 14.76
C GLU A 74 -1.98 -9.91 16.02
N SER A 75 -0.71 -10.22 16.35
CA SER A 75 0.01 -9.56 17.44
C SER A 75 0.17 -8.06 17.18
N ALA A 76 0.64 -7.71 15.98
CA ALA A 76 0.83 -6.32 15.58
C ALA A 76 -0.50 -5.54 15.62
N ARG A 77 -1.63 -6.11 15.18
CA ARG A 77 -2.94 -5.48 15.29
C ARG A 77 -3.28 -5.15 16.73
N ARG A 78 -3.13 -6.13 17.65
CA ARG A 78 -3.40 -5.91 19.09
C ARG A 78 -2.50 -4.84 19.71
N GLU A 79 -1.22 -4.82 19.36
CA GLU A 79 -0.27 -3.80 19.84
C GLU A 79 -0.66 -2.40 19.34
N VAL A 80 -1.06 -2.28 18.07
CA VAL A 80 -1.54 -1.02 17.49
C VAL A 80 -2.80 -0.55 18.21
N GLU A 81 -3.79 -1.43 18.37
CA GLU A 81 -5.06 -1.10 19.03
C GLU A 81 -4.86 -0.71 20.50
N GLY A 82 -3.94 -1.35 21.21
CA GLY A 82 -3.58 -1.00 22.59
C GLY A 82 -2.85 0.34 22.73
N SER A 83 -2.11 0.76 21.70
CA SER A 83 -1.30 1.99 21.72
C SER A 83 -1.99 3.21 21.13
N LEU A 84 -2.59 3.05 19.96
CA LEU A 84 -3.15 4.15 19.18
C LEU A 84 -4.68 4.16 19.14
N GLY A 85 -5.31 3.03 19.40
CA GLY A 85 -6.73 2.81 19.31
C GLY A 85 -7.13 1.89 18.14
N PRO A 86 -8.43 1.58 18.02
CA PRO A 86 -8.95 0.70 16.98
C PRO A 86 -8.62 1.20 15.57
N VAL A 87 -8.18 0.29 14.69
CA VAL A 87 -7.75 0.66 13.33
C VAL A 87 -8.97 0.94 12.43
N ASP A 88 -9.00 2.14 11.85
CA ASP A 88 -10.02 2.60 10.90
C ASP A 88 -9.56 2.45 9.45
N ILE A 89 -8.25 2.57 9.22
CA ILE A 89 -7.65 2.59 7.90
C ILE A 89 -6.50 1.58 7.87
N LEU A 90 -6.56 0.63 6.93
CA LEU A 90 -5.44 -0.27 6.64
C LEU A 90 -4.84 0.07 5.28
N ILE A 91 -3.52 0.29 5.23
CA ILE A 91 -2.79 0.41 3.97
C ILE A 91 -1.81 -0.76 3.85
N ASN A 92 -1.95 -1.52 2.78
CA ASN A 92 -1.04 -2.60 2.45
C ASN A 92 -0.08 -2.14 1.35
N ALA A 93 1.17 -1.85 1.72
CA ALA A 93 2.22 -1.41 0.82
C ALA A 93 3.46 -2.34 0.83
N PRO A 94 3.33 -3.68 0.99
CA PRO A 94 4.47 -4.54 0.83
C PRO A 94 4.87 -4.62 -0.64
N GLY A 95 6.18 -4.78 -0.89
CA GLY A 95 6.66 -4.93 -2.25
C GLY A 95 8.06 -5.53 -2.30
N VAL A 96 8.17 -6.69 -2.94
CA VAL A 96 9.43 -7.34 -3.32
C VAL A 96 9.34 -7.68 -4.79
N ASN A 97 10.41 -7.45 -5.52
CA ASN A 97 10.46 -7.71 -6.95
C ASN A 97 11.76 -8.41 -7.35
N SER A 98 11.76 -9.04 -8.52
CA SER A 98 12.91 -9.66 -9.16
C SER A 98 12.90 -9.34 -10.65
N SER A 99 14.06 -9.34 -11.28
CA SER A 99 14.23 -9.20 -12.72
C SER A 99 14.66 -10.52 -13.41
N THR A 100 14.50 -11.64 -12.74
CA THR A 100 14.84 -12.97 -13.24
C THR A 100 14.07 -13.28 -14.53
N LEU A 101 14.78 -13.82 -15.52
CA LEU A 101 14.18 -14.18 -16.81
C LEU A 101 13.25 -15.38 -16.65
N PHE A 102 12.26 -15.49 -17.51
CA PHE A 102 11.20 -16.49 -17.39
C PHE A 102 11.69 -17.92 -17.19
N PHE A 103 12.67 -18.36 -17.97
CA PHE A 103 13.19 -19.72 -17.89
C PHE A 103 14.09 -19.99 -16.65
N ASP A 104 14.53 -18.92 -15.98
CA ASP A 104 15.44 -18.99 -14.84
C ASP A 104 14.70 -18.79 -13.50
N ILE A 105 13.38 -18.51 -13.54
CA ILE A 105 12.55 -18.38 -12.33
C ILE A 105 12.35 -19.75 -11.73
N TYR A 106 12.90 -19.97 -10.54
CA TYR A 106 12.67 -21.19 -9.78
C TYR A 106 11.52 -21.01 -8.75
N LEU A 107 10.90 -22.12 -8.36
CA LEU A 107 9.68 -22.10 -7.55
C LEU A 107 9.85 -21.38 -6.20
N ALA A 108 11.03 -21.45 -5.57
CA ALA A 108 11.26 -20.75 -4.30
C ALA A 108 11.19 -19.21 -4.48
N GLU A 109 11.75 -18.65 -5.57
CA GLU A 109 11.61 -17.23 -5.89
C GLU A 109 10.17 -16.87 -6.22
N TRP A 110 9.50 -17.70 -7.02
CA TRP A 110 8.09 -17.54 -7.36
C TRP A 110 7.23 -17.43 -6.08
N HIS A 111 7.36 -18.39 -5.16
CA HIS A 111 6.62 -18.39 -3.91
C HIS A 111 6.97 -17.18 -3.04
N ALA A 112 8.24 -16.86 -2.87
CA ALA A 112 8.67 -15.72 -2.04
C ALA A 112 8.08 -14.39 -2.53
N ILE A 113 7.99 -14.18 -3.85
CA ILE A 113 7.41 -12.96 -4.42
C ILE A 113 5.89 -12.95 -4.26
N LEU A 114 5.20 -14.08 -4.49
CA LEU A 114 3.76 -14.19 -4.25
C LEU A 114 3.43 -13.97 -2.77
N ASP A 115 4.17 -14.60 -1.87
CA ASP A 115 3.94 -14.48 -0.43
C ASP A 115 4.12 -13.04 0.04
N ALA A 116 5.17 -12.37 -0.41
CA ALA A 116 5.43 -10.98 -0.03
C ALA A 116 4.44 -9.97 -0.60
N ASN A 117 3.86 -10.19 -1.80
CA ASN A 117 3.07 -9.19 -2.51
C ASN A 117 1.55 -9.48 -2.55
N LEU A 118 1.14 -10.72 -2.33
CA LEU A 118 -0.25 -11.16 -2.42
C LEU A 118 -0.71 -11.86 -1.14
N THR A 119 -0.05 -12.95 -0.72
CA THR A 119 -0.43 -13.71 0.47
C THR A 119 -0.39 -12.83 1.73
N SER A 120 0.66 -12.02 1.90
CA SER A 120 0.78 -11.10 3.02
C SER A 120 -0.37 -10.08 3.08
N VAL A 121 -0.80 -9.58 1.93
CA VAL A 121 -1.93 -8.63 1.85
C VAL A 121 -3.25 -9.32 2.18
N PHE A 122 -3.44 -10.55 1.70
CA PHE A 122 -4.61 -11.35 2.06
C PHE A 122 -4.70 -11.56 3.58
N VAL A 123 -3.59 -11.99 4.22
CA VAL A 123 -3.52 -12.19 5.68
C VAL A 123 -3.81 -10.88 6.43
N ALA A 124 -3.18 -9.79 6.03
CA ALA A 124 -3.41 -8.49 6.65
C ALA A 124 -4.87 -8.03 6.52
N CYS A 125 -5.46 -8.15 5.33
CA CYS A 125 -6.87 -7.83 5.12
C CYS A 125 -7.77 -8.70 6.01
N GLN A 126 -7.52 -10.00 6.12
CA GLN A 126 -8.31 -10.90 6.94
C GLN A 126 -8.28 -10.52 8.43
N VAL A 127 -7.09 -10.23 8.95
CA VAL A 127 -6.89 -9.90 10.37
C VAL A 127 -7.49 -8.53 10.72
N PHE A 128 -7.16 -7.48 9.95
CA PHE A 128 -7.62 -6.13 10.26
C PHE A 128 -9.11 -5.94 9.94
N ALA A 129 -9.61 -6.54 8.84
CA ALA A 129 -11.04 -6.48 8.53
C ALA A 129 -11.90 -7.14 9.61
N ARG A 130 -11.43 -8.23 10.23
CA ARG A 130 -12.11 -8.86 11.37
C ARG A 130 -12.30 -7.85 12.49
N GLY A 131 -11.27 -7.13 12.91
CA GLY A 131 -11.37 -6.08 13.92
C GLY A 131 -12.32 -4.94 13.54
N MET A 132 -12.33 -4.54 12.25
CA MET A 132 -13.28 -3.53 11.74
C MET A 132 -14.72 -4.02 11.78
N VAL A 133 -14.98 -5.28 11.39
CA VAL A 133 -16.31 -5.92 11.43
C VAL A 133 -16.81 -6.02 12.87
N ASP A 134 -15.99 -6.55 13.79
CA ASP A 134 -16.35 -6.74 15.20
C ASP A 134 -16.70 -5.41 15.88
N ARG A 135 -16.05 -4.31 15.47
CA ARG A 135 -16.35 -2.96 15.95
C ARG A 135 -17.65 -2.37 15.37
N GLY A 136 -18.07 -2.78 14.19
CA GLY A 136 -19.29 -2.33 13.52
C GLY A 136 -19.31 -0.86 13.07
N LYS A 137 -18.13 -0.19 12.93
CA LYS A 137 -18.02 1.21 12.53
C LYS A 137 -17.53 1.41 11.08
N GLY A 138 -17.41 0.30 10.34
CA GLY A 138 -16.84 0.33 9.00
C GLY A 138 -15.33 0.57 9.00
N GLY A 139 -14.79 0.95 7.85
CA GLY A 139 -13.36 1.21 7.66
C GLY A 139 -12.95 1.42 6.21
N SER A 140 -11.65 1.62 5.99
CA SER A 140 -11.07 1.73 4.65
C SER A 140 -9.82 0.86 4.54
N ILE A 141 -9.77 0.00 3.53
CA ILE A 141 -8.60 -0.81 3.17
C ILE A 141 -8.07 -0.33 1.83
N ILE A 142 -6.78 -0.02 1.75
CA ILE A 142 -6.12 0.48 0.55
C ILE A 142 -4.92 -0.40 0.24
N ASN A 143 -4.96 -1.08 -0.90
CA ASN A 143 -3.89 -1.96 -1.35
C ASN A 143 -2.99 -1.22 -2.35
N ILE A 144 -1.68 -1.25 -2.16
CA ILE A 144 -0.74 -0.70 -3.13
C ILE A 144 -0.43 -1.77 -4.18
N SER A 145 -1.10 -1.60 -5.32
CA SER A 145 -0.94 -2.41 -6.52
C SER A 145 0.24 -1.91 -7.37
N SER A 146 0.14 -1.95 -8.69
CA SER A 146 1.17 -1.48 -9.61
C SER A 146 0.60 -1.26 -11.01
N ALA A 147 1.23 -0.40 -11.80
CA ALA A 147 0.99 -0.31 -13.25
C ALA A 147 1.23 -1.66 -13.98
N SER A 148 2.06 -2.54 -13.41
CA SER A 148 2.32 -3.89 -13.96
C SER A 148 1.18 -4.89 -13.74
N SER A 149 0.14 -4.53 -12.99
CA SER A 149 -1.03 -5.39 -12.71
C SER A 149 -2.02 -5.48 -13.87
N GLY A 150 -1.86 -4.66 -14.89
CA GLY A 150 -2.64 -4.67 -16.13
C GLY A 150 -1.79 -5.23 -17.27
N PRO A 151 -1.30 -4.38 -18.22
CA PRO A 151 -0.38 -4.82 -19.25
C PRO A 151 0.91 -5.36 -18.61
N PRO A 152 1.40 -6.55 -19.01
CA PRO A 152 2.58 -7.13 -18.41
C PRO A 152 3.82 -6.30 -18.76
N LEU A 153 4.59 -5.94 -17.74
CA LEU A 153 5.88 -5.28 -17.92
C LEU A 153 6.99 -6.32 -18.07
N SER A 154 7.98 -6.03 -18.92
CA SER A 154 9.14 -6.92 -19.10
C SER A 154 9.91 -7.12 -17.80
N ARG A 155 10.46 -8.31 -17.59
CA ARG A 155 11.36 -8.69 -16.49
C ARG A 155 10.77 -8.65 -15.07
N VAL A 156 9.45 -8.62 -14.92
CA VAL A 156 8.80 -8.58 -13.59
C VAL A 156 7.60 -9.52 -13.54
N LEU A 157 7.73 -10.72 -14.13
CA LEU A 157 6.62 -11.66 -14.34
C LEU A 157 5.90 -11.98 -13.03
N THR A 158 6.59 -12.55 -12.04
CA THR A 158 5.97 -13.01 -10.78
C THR A 158 5.34 -11.84 -10.01
N TYR A 159 6.01 -10.70 -10.00
CA TYR A 159 5.47 -9.48 -9.39
C TYR A 159 4.20 -8.99 -10.12
N SER A 160 4.18 -9.00 -11.45
CA SER A 160 3.00 -8.63 -12.23
C SER A 160 1.82 -9.54 -11.94
N VAL A 161 2.06 -10.86 -11.88
CA VAL A 161 1.03 -11.87 -11.50
C VAL A 161 0.49 -11.59 -10.10
N ALA A 162 1.39 -11.34 -9.11
CA ALA A 162 0.98 -11.02 -7.74
C ALA A 162 0.11 -9.75 -7.68
N LYS A 163 0.50 -8.69 -8.41
CA LYS A 163 -0.24 -7.42 -8.41
C LYS A 163 -1.55 -7.49 -9.22
N ALA A 164 -1.63 -8.33 -10.25
CA ALA A 164 -2.89 -8.64 -10.93
C ALA A 164 -3.84 -9.42 -10.00
N GLY A 165 -3.34 -10.42 -9.29
CA GLY A 165 -4.08 -11.13 -8.25
C GLY A 165 -4.55 -10.20 -7.13
N LEU A 166 -3.73 -9.21 -6.74
CA LEU A 166 -4.07 -8.21 -5.73
C LEU A 166 -5.23 -7.31 -6.17
N ASN A 167 -5.31 -6.94 -7.46
CA ASN A 167 -6.46 -6.20 -7.98
C ASN A 167 -7.75 -7.02 -7.89
N ASN A 168 -7.70 -8.30 -8.25
CA ASN A 168 -8.86 -9.19 -8.12
C ASN A 168 -9.26 -9.39 -6.65
N LEU A 169 -8.28 -9.62 -5.75
CA LEU A 169 -8.51 -9.69 -4.31
C LEU A 169 -9.19 -8.41 -3.78
N THR A 170 -8.73 -7.24 -4.22
CA THR A 170 -9.33 -5.94 -3.84
C THR A 170 -10.81 -5.87 -4.21
N GLN A 171 -11.16 -6.27 -5.44
CA GLN A 171 -12.54 -6.25 -5.92
C GLN A 171 -13.42 -7.28 -5.19
N TYR A 172 -12.88 -8.46 -4.94
CA TYR A 172 -13.59 -9.48 -4.18
C TYR A 172 -13.89 -9.03 -2.74
N LEU A 173 -12.87 -8.51 -2.04
CA LEU A 173 -13.03 -8.00 -0.68
C LEU A 173 -13.94 -6.78 -0.61
N ALA A 174 -13.94 -5.93 -1.63
CA ALA A 174 -14.87 -4.80 -1.71
C ALA A 174 -16.33 -5.27 -1.68
N ARG A 175 -16.66 -6.33 -2.40
CA ARG A 175 -17.99 -6.95 -2.41
C ARG A 175 -18.32 -7.58 -1.05
N GLU A 176 -17.41 -8.38 -0.50
CA GLU A 176 -17.64 -9.13 0.75
C GLU A 176 -17.78 -8.22 1.97
N LEU A 177 -16.99 -7.11 2.01
CA LEU A 177 -16.90 -6.26 3.18
C LEU A 177 -17.84 -5.03 3.12
N ALA A 178 -18.42 -4.71 1.96
CA ALA A 178 -19.35 -3.59 1.82
C ALA A 178 -20.57 -3.66 2.77
N PRO A 179 -21.19 -4.83 3.04
CA PRO A 179 -22.29 -4.92 4.01
C PRO A 179 -21.89 -4.50 5.44
N HIS A 180 -20.58 -4.53 5.75
CA HIS A 180 -20.01 -4.11 7.03
C HIS A 180 -19.56 -2.64 7.02
N GLY A 181 -19.84 -1.87 5.96
CA GLY A 181 -19.39 -0.50 5.82
C GLY A 181 -17.89 -0.34 5.56
N ILE A 182 -17.19 -1.41 5.20
CA ILE A 182 -15.76 -1.40 4.91
C ILE A 182 -15.55 -1.26 3.40
N ARG A 183 -14.81 -0.23 2.99
CA ARG A 183 -14.43 0.00 1.59
C ARG A 183 -13.05 -0.60 1.34
N VAL A 184 -12.87 -1.23 0.18
CA VAL A 184 -11.58 -1.82 -0.22
C VAL A 184 -11.25 -1.33 -1.61
N ASN A 185 -10.12 -0.62 -1.75
CA ASN A 185 -9.67 -0.06 -3.02
C ASN A 185 -8.17 -0.34 -3.21
N ALA A 186 -7.67 -0.13 -4.42
CA ALA A 186 -6.24 -0.17 -4.69
C ALA A 186 -5.76 1.11 -5.36
N ILE A 187 -4.52 1.48 -5.05
CA ILE A 187 -3.74 2.45 -5.81
C ILE A 187 -2.77 1.65 -6.68
N ALA A 188 -2.72 1.94 -7.97
CA ALA A 188 -1.78 1.33 -8.91
C ALA A 188 -0.73 2.38 -9.34
N PRO A 189 0.40 2.49 -8.61
CA PRO A 189 1.47 3.41 -8.96
C PRO A 189 2.15 3.03 -10.28
N GLY A 190 2.56 4.04 -11.04
CA GLY A 190 3.52 3.90 -12.11
C GLY A 190 4.96 3.75 -11.60
N PHE A 191 5.88 4.46 -12.23
CA PHE A 191 7.30 4.40 -11.87
C PHE A 191 7.68 5.57 -10.96
N PHE A 192 8.06 5.23 -9.73
CA PHE A 192 8.54 6.14 -8.71
C PHE A 192 9.98 5.78 -8.34
N PRO A 193 10.90 6.77 -8.23
CA PRO A 193 12.25 6.50 -7.78
C PRO A 193 12.22 5.93 -6.35
N ALA A 194 12.70 4.70 -6.19
CA ALA A 194 12.92 4.10 -4.90
C ALA A 194 14.32 3.48 -4.91
N GLU A 195 15.06 3.57 -3.81
CA GLU A 195 16.39 2.96 -3.71
C GLU A 195 16.37 1.48 -4.05
N GLN A 196 15.29 0.79 -3.67
CA GLN A 196 15.07 -0.63 -3.99
C GLN A 196 14.99 -0.91 -5.49
N ASN A 197 14.61 0.07 -6.31
CA ASN A 197 14.48 -0.07 -7.76
C ASN A 197 15.71 0.44 -8.53
N ARG A 198 16.62 1.18 -7.90
CA ARG A 198 17.84 1.71 -8.57
C ARG A 198 18.70 0.60 -9.14
N ALA A 199 18.82 -0.53 -8.44
CA ALA A 199 19.57 -1.69 -8.92
C ALA A 199 18.89 -2.42 -10.10
N LEU A 200 17.58 -2.22 -10.31
CA LEU A 200 16.77 -2.87 -11.35
C LEU A 200 16.57 -1.99 -12.58
N LEU A 201 16.89 -0.69 -12.52
CA LEU A 201 16.61 0.30 -13.55
C LEU A 201 17.94 0.83 -14.13
N SER A 202 18.37 0.26 -15.27
CA SER A 202 19.43 0.87 -16.07
C SER A 202 18.99 2.24 -16.63
N GLU A 203 19.95 3.10 -17.00
CA GLU A 203 19.64 4.40 -17.61
C GLU A 203 18.77 4.26 -18.86
N ASP A 204 19.03 3.28 -19.71
CA ASP A 204 18.23 3.04 -20.92
C ASP A 204 16.81 2.60 -20.59
N ARG A 205 16.63 1.82 -19.52
CA ARG A 205 15.29 1.45 -19.04
C ARG A 205 14.54 2.65 -18.48
N ILE A 206 15.21 3.54 -17.76
CA ILE A 206 14.61 4.80 -17.28
C ILE A 206 14.20 5.67 -18.46
N LYS A 207 15.05 5.84 -19.48
CA LYS A 207 14.72 6.58 -20.70
C LYS A 207 13.51 5.98 -21.43
N ALA A 208 13.46 4.65 -21.55
CA ALA A 208 12.33 3.95 -22.17
C ALA A 208 11.02 4.16 -21.38
N ILE A 209 11.07 4.07 -20.05
CA ILE A 209 9.92 4.33 -19.18
C ILE A 209 9.42 5.77 -19.34
N ILE A 210 10.31 6.76 -19.27
CA ILE A 210 9.97 8.17 -19.45
C ILE A 210 9.42 8.41 -20.86
N GLY A 211 10.02 7.80 -21.88
CA GLY A 211 9.56 7.89 -23.27
C GLY A 211 8.16 7.34 -23.48
N HIS A 212 7.79 6.27 -22.76
CA HIS A 212 6.46 5.67 -22.80
C HIS A 212 5.45 6.41 -21.89
N THR A 213 5.89 7.13 -20.88
CA THR A 213 5.02 7.87 -19.96
C THR A 213 4.56 9.20 -20.59
N PRO A 214 3.26 9.46 -20.82
CA PRO A 214 2.80 10.73 -21.37
C PRO A 214 3.24 11.95 -20.57
N ALA A 215 3.29 11.88 -19.24
CA ALA A 215 3.79 12.96 -18.39
C ALA A 215 5.31 13.23 -18.53
N ARG A 216 6.05 12.41 -19.30
CA ARG A 216 7.48 12.58 -19.64
C ARG A 216 8.42 12.67 -18.44
N ARG A 217 8.06 12.06 -17.31
CA ARG A 217 8.87 11.99 -16.09
C ARG A 217 8.50 10.78 -15.26
N LEU A 218 9.30 10.49 -14.27
CA LEU A 218 8.94 9.58 -13.18
C LEU A 218 8.04 10.34 -12.18
N GLY A 219 7.25 9.59 -11.42
CA GLY A 219 6.42 10.15 -10.34
C GLY A 219 7.24 10.49 -9.11
N GLU A 220 6.81 11.47 -8.34
CA GLU A 220 7.33 11.76 -7.00
C GLU A 220 6.46 11.07 -5.96
N ALA A 221 7.07 10.40 -4.95
CA ALA A 221 6.33 9.61 -3.97
C ALA A 221 5.19 10.39 -3.27
N ARG A 222 5.36 11.71 -3.09
CA ARG A 222 4.31 12.60 -2.53
C ARG A 222 3.05 12.68 -3.39
N GLU A 223 3.12 12.38 -4.69
CA GLU A 223 1.95 12.40 -5.59
C GLU A 223 0.97 11.27 -5.34
N LEU A 224 1.36 10.25 -4.55
CA LEU A 224 0.46 9.19 -4.09
C LEU A 224 -0.39 9.62 -2.88
N VAL A 225 0.06 10.62 -2.12
CA VAL A 225 -0.52 11.01 -0.83
C VAL A 225 -1.97 11.47 -0.99
N GLY A 226 -2.24 12.33 -1.97
CA GLY A 226 -3.59 12.85 -2.21
C GLY A 226 -4.60 11.72 -2.48
N THR A 227 -4.22 10.73 -3.29
CA THR A 227 -5.05 9.56 -3.57
C THR A 227 -5.24 8.69 -2.33
N ALA A 228 -4.19 8.49 -1.52
CA ALA A 228 -4.28 7.72 -0.28
C ALA A 228 -5.23 8.39 0.73
N ILE A 229 -5.12 9.69 0.96
CA ILE A 229 -6.01 10.45 1.84
C ILE A 229 -7.45 10.41 1.33
N TRP A 230 -7.66 10.61 0.01
CA TRP A 230 -8.99 10.54 -0.59
C TRP A 230 -9.66 9.19 -0.35
N LEU A 231 -8.97 8.09 -0.62
CA LEU A 231 -9.49 6.75 -0.41
C LEU A 231 -9.64 6.40 1.09
N ALA A 232 -8.80 6.94 1.96
CA ALA A 232 -8.91 6.78 3.41
C ALA A 232 -10.17 7.46 3.96
N SER A 233 -10.47 8.67 3.50
CA SER A 233 -11.60 9.45 4.00
C SER A 233 -12.96 8.89 3.55
N GLY A 234 -13.77 8.46 4.51
CA GLY A 234 -15.16 8.06 4.26
C GLY A 234 -16.05 9.23 3.80
N ARG A 235 -15.69 10.47 4.17
CA ARG A 235 -16.42 11.68 3.73
C ARG A 235 -16.17 11.99 2.25
N ALA A 236 -14.94 11.78 1.77
CA ALA A 236 -14.54 12.12 0.40
C ALA A 236 -14.79 10.97 -0.59
N SER A 237 -14.75 9.72 -0.14
CA SER A 237 -14.83 8.54 -1.02
C SER A 237 -15.79 7.45 -0.49
N GLY A 238 -16.82 7.84 0.27
CA GLY A 238 -17.75 6.89 0.92
C GLY A 238 -18.48 5.95 -0.04
N PHE A 239 -18.63 6.30 -1.31
CA PHE A 239 -19.27 5.46 -2.34
C PHE A 239 -18.25 4.81 -3.29
N VAL A 240 -16.94 4.89 -2.98
CA VAL A 240 -15.86 4.30 -3.78
C VAL A 240 -15.37 3.03 -3.11
N THR A 241 -15.67 1.87 -3.69
CA THR A 241 -15.15 0.56 -3.28
C THR A 241 -14.92 -0.33 -4.50
N GLY A 242 -13.92 -1.18 -4.48
CA GLY A 242 -13.50 -2.02 -5.60
C GLY A 242 -12.72 -1.29 -6.70
N ALA A 243 -12.40 -0.02 -6.51
CA ALA A 243 -11.68 0.77 -7.51
C ALA A 243 -10.18 0.46 -7.51
N ILE A 244 -9.59 0.47 -8.72
CA ILE A 244 -8.15 0.41 -8.95
C ILE A 244 -7.74 1.76 -9.53
N VAL A 245 -7.24 2.64 -8.66
CA VAL A 245 -6.89 4.02 -9.04
C VAL A 245 -5.46 4.09 -9.53
N ARG A 246 -5.27 4.44 -10.79
CA ARG A 246 -3.95 4.59 -11.41
C ARG A 246 -3.35 5.95 -11.07
N VAL A 247 -2.09 5.94 -10.62
CA VAL A 247 -1.28 7.14 -10.38
C VAL A 247 0.06 6.91 -11.10
N ASP A 248 0.07 7.06 -12.41
CA ASP A 248 1.14 6.55 -13.27
C ASP A 248 1.59 7.50 -14.39
N GLY A 249 1.16 8.77 -14.35
CA GLY A 249 1.50 9.75 -15.38
C GLY A 249 0.97 9.41 -16.78
N GLY A 250 -0.05 8.56 -16.86
CA GLY A 250 -0.65 8.07 -18.11
C GLY A 250 0.07 6.85 -18.71
N PHE A 251 1.03 6.25 -18.02
CA PHE A 251 1.81 5.11 -18.50
C PHE A 251 0.93 3.98 -19.04
N THR A 252 -0.12 3.59 -18.31
CA THR A 252 -1.02 2.49 -18.70
C THR A 252 -2.16 2.92 -19.61
N ALA A 253 -2.31 4.20 -19.91
CA ALA A 253 -3.30 4.73 -20.83
C ALA A 253 -2.79 4.83 -22.27
N MET A 254 -1.48 4.60 -22.48
CA MET A 254 -0.86 4.72 -23.78
C MET A 254 -1.08 3.45 -24.62
N THR A 255 -1.63 3.59 -25.81
CA THR A 255 -1.95 2.48 -26.72
C THR A 255 -1.01 2.39 -27.91
N ILE A 256 -0.56 3.48 -28.48
CA ILE A 256 0.39 3.58 -29.62
C ILE A 256 1.20 4.87 -29.51
#